data_68e5a32bf2be921fa75bd5a89a63653a
#
_entry.id   68e5a32bf2be921fa75bd5a89a63653a
#
_cell.length_a   1.000
_cell.length_b   1.000
_cell.length_c   1.000
_cell.angle_alpha   90.00
_cell.angle_beta   90.00
_cell.angle_gamma   90.00
#
_symmetry.space_group_name_H-M   'P 1'
#
loop_
_entity.id
_entity.type
_entity.pdbx_description
1 polymer ?
#
loop_
_entity_poly.entity_id
_entity_poly.type
_entity_poly.pdbx_seq_one_letter_code
_entity_poly.pdbx_strand_id
1 'polypeptide(L)'
;MRITDVKVFELEGPPRSGLALYEIQRGGLTPEQVTPYRQTFTEIETDAGITGLTIGGSTQVKALGQSLIGEDPICYERIWEQLYKRTRDPRALSVLDLGLWDLIGKAREEPIYRLLGGPVQECIRAYAAMLGFSTDPQAAAKRSRECVEK
;
A
#
# COMPACT_ATOMS: atom_id res chain seq x y z
N MET A 1 23.40 7.29 -3.69
CA MET A 1 22.29 6.49 -4.22
C MET A 1 21.43 7.38 -5.10
N ARG A 2 21.10 6.93 -6.31
CA ARG A 2 20.28 7.69 -7.26
C ARG A 2 19.12 6.86 -7.75
N ILE A 3 17.96 7.47 -7.92
CA ILE A 3 16.80 6.83 -8.53
C ILE A 3 17.09 6.62 -10.02
N THR A 4 16.89 5.39 -10.50
CA THR A 4 17.17 4.99 -11.89
C THR A 4 15.92 4.75 -12.70
N ASP A 5 14.82 4.31 -12.05
CA ASP A 5 13.53 4.10 -12.73
C ASP A 5 12.36 4.18 -11.75
N VAL A 6 11.18 4.48 -12.29
CA VAL A 6 9.89 4.41 -11.58
C VAL A 6 8.90 3.65 -12.44
N LYS A 7 8.58 2.44 -12.03
CA LYS A 7 7.69 1.51 -12.71
C LYS A 7 6.32 1.49 -12.08
N VAL A 8 5.29 1.43 -12.91
CA VAL A 8 3.91 1.16 -12.48
C VAL A 8 3.45 -0.09 -13.20
N PHE A 9 3.02 -1.08 -12.44
CA PHE A 9 2.55 -2.37 -12.95
C PHE A 9 1.32 -2.86 -12.20
N GLU A 10 0.57 -3.74 -12.83
CA GLU A 10 -0.62 -4.35 -12.27
C GLU A 10 -0.37 -5.84 -12.03
N LEU A 11 -0.74 -6.32 -10.85
CA LEU A 11 -0.78 -7.74 -10.53
C LEU A 11 -2.23 -8.18 -10.43
N GLU A 12 -2.50 -9.33 -11.04
CA GLU A 12 -3.77 -10.03 -10.95
C GLU A 12 -3.61 -11.22 -10.01
N GLY A 13 -4.50 -11.32 -9.04
CA GLY A 13 -4.53 -12.39 -8.07
C GLY A 13 -5.90 -13.07 -8.01
N PRO A 14 -6.01 -14.18 -7.28
CA PRO A 14 -7.31 -14.82 -7.07
C PRO A 14 -8.29 -13.82 -6.44
N PRO A 15 -9.60 -14.01 -6.64
CA PRO A 15 -10.62 -13.17 -6.01
C PRO A 15 -10.41 -13.09 -4.50
N ARG A 16 -10.57 -11.90 -3.91
CA ARG A 16 -10.52 -11.76 -2.43
C ARG A 16 -11.69 -12.53 -1.82
N SER A 17 -11.41 -13.69 -1.27
CA SER A 17 -12.41 -14.63 -0.77
C SER A 17 -13.40 -14.03 0.23
N GLY A 18 -12.97 -13.15 1.13
CA GLY A 18 -13.84 -12.55 2.15
C GLY A 18 -14.89 -11.61 1.59
N LEU A 19 -14.54 -10.69 0.69
CA LEU A 19 -15.46 -9.75 0.05
C LEU A 19 -16.40 -10.47 -0.94
N ALA A 20 -15.86 -11.38 -1.74
CA ALA A 20 -16.63 -12.17 -2.68
C ALA A 20 -17.66 -13.06 -1.97
N LEU A 21 -17.29 -13.73 -0.89
CA LEU A 21 -18.19 -14.52 -0.08
C LEU A 21 -19.31 -13.67 0.54
N TYR A 22 -19.00 -12.48 1.02
CA TYR A 22 -20.00 -11.56 1.57
C TYR A 22 -21.01 -11.13 0.51
N GLU A 23 -20.58 -10.74 -0.67
CA GLU A 23 -21.45 -10.35 -1.77
C GLU A 23 -22.31 -11.53 -2.28
N ILE A 24 -21.73 -12.72 -2.36
CA ILE A 24 -22.47 -13.95 -2.70
C ILE A 24 -23.55 -14.25 -1.65
N GLN A 25 -23.21 -14.16 -0.36
CA GLN A 25 -24.14 -14.42 0.73
C GLN A 25 -25.32 -13.42 0.76
N ARG A 26 -25.09 -12.19 0.33
CA ARG A 26 -26.16 -11.19 0.18
C ARG A 26 -26.99 -11.34 -1.10
N GLY A 27 -26.65 -12.27 -1.97
CA GLY A 27 -27.28 -12.42 -3.28
C GLY A 27 -26.93 -11.32 -4.27
N GLY A 28 -25.87 -10.55 -3.99
CA GLY A 28 -25.38 -9.50 -4.89
C GLY A 28 -24.51 -10.02 -6.04
N LEU A 29 -23.82 -11.16 -5.82
CA LEU A 29 -22.98 -11.82 -6.83
C LEU A 29 -23.22 -13.33 -6.83
N THR A 30 -23.10 -13.96 -8.01
CA THR A 30 -22.95 -15.42 -8.10
C THR A 30 -21.46 -15.79 -8.10
N PRO A 31 -21.09 -17.05 -7.76
CA PRO A 31 -19.70 -17.51 -7.79
C PRO A 31 -18.99 -17.24 -9.13
N GLU A 32 -19.74 -17.34 -10.24
CA GLU A 32 -19.23 -17.12 -11.60
C GLU A 32 -18.99 -15.64 -11.92
N GLN A 33 -19.58 -14.73 -11.15
CA GLN A 33 -19.42 -13.28 -11.30
C GLN A 33 -18.23 -12.73 -10.52
N VAL A 34 -17.55 -13.56 -9.74
CA VAL A 34 -16.38 -13.13 -8.96
C VAL A 34 -15.19 -12.97 -9.88
N THR A 35 -14.77 -11.72 -10.08
CA THR A 35 -13.62 -11.39 -10.92
C THR A 35 -12.30 -11.51 -10.15
N PRO A 36 -11.19 -11.82 -10.86
CA PRO A 36 -9.87 -11.72 -10.27
C PRO A 36 -9.63 -10.37 -9.62
N TYR A 37 -8.92 -10.37 -8.49
CA TYR A 37 -8.52 -9.13 -7.86
C TYR A 37 -7.31 -8.54 -8.58
N ARG A 38 -7.41 -7.28 -8.98
CA ARG A 38 -6.31 -6.54 -9.59
C ARG A 38 -5.82 -5.46 -8.64
N GLN A 39 -4.51 -5.37 -8.52
CA GLN A 39 -3.85 -4.35 -7.70
C GLN A 39 -2.69 -3.75 -8.47
N THR A 40 -2.69 -2.43 -8.55
CA THR A 40 -1.58 -1.68 -9.13
C THR A 40 -0.52 -1.41 -8.07
N PHE A 41 0.73 -1.47 -8.46
CA PHE A 41 1.91 -1.19 -7.65
C PHE A 41 2.81 -0.19 -8.35
N THR A 42 3.54 0.55 -7.54
CA THR A 42 4.63 1.43 -8.00
C THR A 42 5.92 0.99 -7.35
N GLU A 43 6.97 0.80 -8.15
CA GLU A 43 8.31 0.45 -7.74
C GLU A 43 9.27 1.57 -8.12
N ILE A 44 10.14 1.97 -7.18
CA ILE A 44 11.16 2.99 -7.36
C ILE A 44 12.51 2.29 -7.26
N GLU A 45 13.25 2.22 -8.35
CA GLU A 45 14.55 1.55 -8.44
C GLU A 45 15.70 2.53 -8.23
N THR A 46 16.84 2.04 -7.73
CA THR A 46 18.06 2.83 -7.55
C THR A 46 19.29 2.13 -8.11
N ASP A 47 20.34 2.91 -8.36
CA ASP A 47 21.68 2.43 -8.75
C ASP A 47 22.37 1.59 -7.66
N ALA A 48 21.89 1.63 -6.42
CA ALA A 48 22.37 0.80 -5.31
C ALA A 48 21.69 -0.58 -5.23
N GLY A 49 20.77 -0.91 -6.14
CA GLY A 49 20.01 -2.16 -6.11
C GLY A 49 18.94 -2.22 -5.03
N ILE A 50 18.68 -1.11 -4.33
CA ILE A 50 17.59 -1.00 -3.36
C ILE A 50 16.35 -0.48 -4.07
N THR A 51 15.20 -1.09 -3.80
CA THR A 51 13.93 -0.71 -4.42
C THR A 51 12.89 -0.35 -3.35
N GLY A 52 12.16 0.73 -3.59
CA GLY A 52 10.96 1.10 -2.83
C GLY A 52 9.71 0.59 -3.52
N LEU A 53 8.78 0.03 -2.77
CA LEU A 53 7.53 -0.53 -3.28
C LEU A 53 6.33 0.07 -2.54
N THR A 54 5.29 0.42 -3.29
CA THR A 54 4.03 0.88 -2.73
C THR A 54 2.82 0.36 -3.51
N ILE A 55 1.68 0.28 -2.83
CA ILE A 55 0.40 -0.04 -3.45
C ILE A 55 -0.16 1.23 -4.09
N GLY A 56 -0.63 1.09 -5.32
CA GLY A 56 -1.19 2.16 -6.12
C GLY A 56 -0.33 2.48 -7.33
N GLY A 57 -0.92 3.19 -8.28
CA GLY A 57 -0.26 3.59 -9.51
C GLY A 57 -1.27 4.10 -10.53
N SER A 58 -0.81 4.97 -11.39
CA SER A 58 -1.57 5.50 -12.52
C SER A 58 -0.60 6.06 -13.57
N THR A 59 -1.13 6.44 -14.71
CA THR A 59 -0.35 7.15 -15.73
C THR A 59 0.27 8.44 -15.18
N GLN A 60 -0.43 9.11 -14.27
CA GLN A 60 0.05 10.33 -13.61
C GLN A 60 1.18 10.03 -12.63
N VAL A 61 1.08 8.96 -11.83
CA VAL A 61 2.18 8.49 -10.97
C VAL A 61 3.42 8.20 -11.78
N LYS A 62 3.26 7.48 -12.91
CA LYS A 62 4.37 7.18 -13.83
C LYS A 62 5.00 8.45 -14.39
N ALA A 63 4.18 9.40 -14.85
CA ALA A 63 4.68 10.67 -15.41
C ALA A 63 5.42 11.53 -14.37
N LEU A 64 4.90 11.62 -13.14
CA LEU A 64 5.57 12.31 -12.04
C LEU A 64 6.85 11.59 -11.61
N GLY A 65 6.82 10.26 -11.55
CA GLY A 65 7.95 9.42 -11.20
C GLY A 65 9.16 9.62 -12.12
N GLN A 66 8.93 9.88 -13.40
CA GLN A 66 10.02 10.20 -14.34
C GLN A 66 10.83 11.43 -13.92
N SER A 67 10.23 12.35 -13.18
CA SER A 67 10.93 13.52 -12.67
C SER A 67 11.86 13.25 -11.48
N LEU A 68 11.79 12.04 -10.93
CA LEU A 68 12.62 11.60 -9.81
C LEU A 68 13.91 10.93 -10.29
N ILE A 69 14.03 10.59 -11.57
CA ILE A 69 15.22 9.93 -12.11
C ILE A 69 16.42 10.85 -11.94
N GLY A 70 17.51 10.29 -11.35
CA GLY A 70 18.72 11.01 -11.00
C GLY A 70 18.71 11.72 -9.65
N GLU A 71 17.54 11.82 -8.98
CA GLU A 71 17.44 12.38 -7.63
C GLU A 71 18.01 11.41 -6.58
N ASP A 72 18.53 11.97 -5.49
CA ASP A 72 18.90 11.19 -4.31
C ASP A 72 17.70 11.09 -3.37
N PRO A 73 17.14 9.89 -3.16
CA PRO A 73 15.93 9.72 -2.32
C PRO A 73 16.12 10.14 -0.86
N ILE A 74 17.36 10.22 -0.38
CA ILE A 74 17.63 10.73 0.98
C ILE A 74 17.33 12.23 1.10
N CYS A 75 17.34 12.97 -0.01
CA CYS A 75 16.91 14.37 -0.06
C CYS A 75 15.38 14.48 -0.14
N TYR A 76 14.69 13.75 0.72
CA TYR A 76 13.24 13.54 0.71
C TYR A 76 12.43 14.85 0.66
N GLU A 77 12.70 15.80 1.56
CA GLU A 77 11.97 17.07 1.65
C GLU A 77 12.03 17.86 0.33
N ARG A 78 13.20 17.87 -0.32
CA ARG A 78 13.37 18.53 -1.61
C ARG A 78 12.54 17.84 -2.70
N ILE A 79 12.54 16.50 -2.71
CA ILE A 79 11.78 15.70 -3.67
C ILE A 79 10.28 15.93 -3.45
N TRP A 80 9.83 15.89 -2.20
CA TRP A 80 8.43 16.12 -1.85
C TRP A 80 7.95 17.49 -2.31
N GLU A 81 8.72 18.54 -2.05
CA GLU A 81 8.41 19.91 -2.48
C GLU A 81 8.33 20.03 -4.01
N GLN A 82 9.24 19.37 -4.73
CA GLN A 82 9.22 19.34 -6.20
C GLN A 82 7.97 18.64 -6.72
N LEU A 83 7.61 17.48 -6.17
CA LEU A 83 6.41 16.73 -6.55
C LEU A 83 5.15 17.55 -6.25
N TYR A 84 5.08 18.15 -5.07
CA TYR A 84 3.93 18.97 -4.65
C TYR A 84 3.69 20.19 -5.56
N LYS A 85 4.75 20.82 -6.05
CA LYS A 85 4.67 21.92 -7.01
C LYS A 85 4.20 21.48 -8.41
N ARG A 86 4.47 20.21 -8.78
CA ARG A 86 4.15 19.67 -10.11
C ARG A 86 2.76 19.09 -10.21
N THR A 87 2.18 18.63 -9.11
CA THR A 87 0.85 18.05 -9.10
C THR A 87 0.01 18.59 -7.97
N ARG A 88 -1.31 18.67 -8.22
CA ARG A 88 -2.33 18.90 -7.19
C ARG A 88 -3.16 17.63 -6.93
N ASP A 89 -2.75 16.50 -7.51
CA ASP A 89 -3.38 15.22 -7.23
C ASP A 89 -2.73 14.57 -5.98
N PRO A 90 -3.41 14.61 -4.83
CA PRO A 90 -2.88 14.07 -3.58
C PRO A 90 -2.68 12.55 -3.64
N ARG A 91 -3.42 11.85 -4.51
CA ARG A 91 -3.30 10.39 -4.66
C ARG A 91 -1.98 10.03 -5.35
N ALA A 92 -1.66 10.69 -6.45
CA ALA A 92 -0.41 10.46 -7.15
C ALA A 92 0.81 10.83 -6.28
N LEU A 93 0.71 11.94 -5.55
CA LEU A 93 1.74 12.36 -4.61
C LEU A 93 1.94 11.31 -3.50
N SER A 94 0.85 10.86 -2.86
CA SER A 94 0.90 9.88 -1.78
C SER A 94 1.52 8.53 -2.20
N VAL A 95 1.25 8.07 -3.43
CA VAL A 95 1.84 6.82 -3.94
C VAL A 95 3.36 6.94 -4.03
N LEU A 96 3.88 8.03 -4.59
CA LEU A 96 5.33 8.24 -4.70
C LEU A 96 5.97 8.49 -3.33
N ASP A 97 5.30 9.22 -2.46
CA ASP A 97 5.71 9.49 -1.08
C ASP A 97 5.94 8.20 -0.29
N LEU A 98 4.95 7.31 -0.27
CA LEU A 98 5.06 6.01 0.41
C LEU A 98 6.17 5.13 -0.18
N GLY A 99 6.33 5.12 -1.52
CA GLY A 99 7.42 4.40 -2.16
C GLY A 99 8.80 4.94 -1.81
N LEU A 100 8.95 6.26 -1.68
CA LEU A 100 10.19 6.90 -1.24
C LEU A 100 10.52 6.56 0.22
N TRP A 101 9.52 6.58 1.11
CA TRP A 101 9.72 6.18 2.51
C TRP A 101 10.11 4.71 2.67
N ASP A 102 9.50 3.81 1.90
CA ASP A 102 9.90 2.39 1.88
C ASP A 102 11.36 2.23 1.41
N LEU A 103 11.76 2.96 0.37
CA LEU A 103 13.12 3.00 -0.13
C LEU A 103 14.11 3.52 0.91
N ILE A 104 13.79 4.64 1.58
CA ILE A 104 14.63 5.25 2.61
C ILE A 104 14.78 4.32 3.81
N GLY A 105 13.69 3.69 4.25
CA GLY A 105 13.71 2.73 5.34
C GLY A 105 14.63 1.54 5.05
N LYS A 106 14.54 0.98 3.85
CA LYS A 106 15.43 -0.10 3.39
C LYS A 106 16.90 0.36 3.29
N ALA A 107 17.13 1.56 2.74
CA ALA A 107 18.48 2.11 2.60
C ALA A 107 19.14 2.46 3.94
N ARG A 108 18.35 2.74 4.97
CA ARG A 108 18.81 3.01 6.33
C ARG A 108 18.85 1.77 7.22
N GLU A 109 18.28 0.65 6.73
CA GLU A 109 18.06 -0.57 7.52
C GLU A 109 17.25 -0.30 8.79
N GLU A 110 16.33 0.68 8.71
CA GLU A 110 15.51 1.12 9.83
C GLU A 110 14.02 1.16 9.47
N PRO A 111 13.14 0.74 10.38
CA PRO A 111 11.71 0.89 10.17
C PRO A 111 11.31 2.37 10.15
N ILE A 112 10.37 2.71 9.27
CA ILE A 112 9.94 4.10 9.01
C ILE A 112 9.55 4.83 10.29
N TYR A 113 8.87 4.16 11.24
CA TYR A 113 8.46 4.81 12.49
C TYR A 113 9.63 5.35 13.31
N ARG A 114 10.81 4.73 13.23
CA ARG A 114 12.02 5.23 13.90
C ARG A 114 12.58 6.45 13.20
N LEU A 115 12.57 6.44 11.88
CA LEU A 115 12.99 7.60 11.07
C LEU A 115 12.08 8.81 11.29
N LEU A 116 10.83 8.59 11.65
CA LEU A 116 9.85 9.62 11.97
C LEU A 116 9.85 10.06 13.46
N GLY A 117 10.83 9.64 14.25
CA GLY A 117 10.99 10.09 15.63
C GLY A 117 10.75 8.99 16.69
N GLY A 118 10.54 7.76 16.28
CA GLY A 118 10.37 6.60 17.17
C GLY A 118 8.94 6.37 17.65
N PRO A 119 8.72 5.31 18.45
CA PRO A 119 7.39 4.93 18.88
C PRO A 119 6.88 5.90 19.94
N VAL A 120 5.65 6.37 19.79
CA VAL A 120 4.91 7.10 20.84
C VAL A 120 4.29 6.10 21.83
N GLN A 121 3.99 4.87 21.34
CA GLN A 121 3.43 3.78 22.13
C GLN A 121 4.10 2.47 21.71
N GLU A 122 4.48 1.65 22.67
CA GLU A 122 5.06 0.33 22.41
C GLU A 122 4.01 -0.69 21.93
N CYS A 123 2.77 -0.53 22.42
CA CYS A 123 1.64 -1.39 22.07
C CYS A 123 0.45 -0.56 21.61
N ILE A 124 -0.14 -0.94 20.49
CA ILE A 124 -1.37 -0.34 19.97
C ILE A 124 -2.50 -1.35 20.13
N ARG A 125 -3.61 -0.92 20.73
CA ARG A 125 -4.80 -1.76 20.82
C ARG A 125 -5.39 -1.98 19.43
N ALA A 126 -5.41 -3.25 19.00
CA ALA A 126 -6.02 -3.63 17.74
C ALA A 126 -7.51 -3.96 17.92
N TYR A 127 -8.28 -3.82 16.87
CA TYR A 127 -9.63 -4.37 16.79
C TYR A 127 -9.77 -5.22 15.53
N ALA A 128 -10.61 -6.25 15.60
CA ALA A 128 -10.90 -7.12 14.48
C ALA A 128 -12.08 -6.56 13.68
N ALA A 129 -11.81 -5.98 12.49
CA ALA A 129 -12.86 -5.61 11.55
C ALA A 129 -13.34 -6.87 10.83
N MET A 130 -14.60 -7.24 11.03
CA MET A 130 -15.19 -8.47 10.46
C MET A 130 -16.17 -8.19 9.31
N LEU A 131 -16.00 -7.08 8.60
CA LEU A 131 -16.81 -6.78 7.41
C LEU A 131 -16.65 -7.90 6.38
N GLY A 132 -17.78 -8.47 5.96
CA GLY A 132 -17.81 -9.53 4.95
C GLY A 132 -17.42 -10.93 5.47
N PHE A 133 -17.35 -11.14 6.77
CA PHE A 133 -17.01 -12.46 7.31
C PHE A 133 -18.17 -13.46 7.17
N SER A 134 -19.32 -13.19 7.75
CA SER A 134 -20.50 -14.07 7.67
C SER A 134 -21.75 -13.38 8.19
N THR A 135 -22.90 -13.72 7.62
CA THR A 135 -24.22 -13.33 8.13
C THR A 135 -24.81 -14.38 9.09
N ASP A 136 -24.18 -15.55 9.22
CA ASP A 136 -24.57 -16.59 10.19
C ASP A 136 -24.17 -16.15 11.61
N PRO A 137 -25.15 -16.04 12.55
CA PRO A 137 -24.87 -15.60 13.92
C PRO A 137 -23.93 -16.53 14.69
N GLN A 138 -23.98 -17.85 14.43
CA GLN A 138 -23.14 -18.82 15.12
C GLN A 138 -21.68 -18.71 14.66
N ALA A 139 -21.45 -18.58 13.36
CA ALA A 139 -20.13 -18.36 12.78
C ALA A 139 -19.54 -17.03 13.27
N ALA A 140 -20.34 -15.95 13.27
CA ALA A 140 -19.91 -14.65 13.77
C ALA A 140 -19.55 -14.69 15.27
N ALA A 141 -20.35 -15.34 16.11
CA ALA A 141 -20.09 -15.49 17.54
C ALA A 141 -18.83 -16.32 17.83
N LYS A 142 -18.61 -17.40 17.07
CA LYS A 142 -17.37 -18.20 17.17
C LYS A 142 -16.16 -17.36 16.83
N ARG A 143 -16.17 -16.65 15.71
CA ARG A 143 -15.05 -15.82 15.26
C ARG A 143 -14.76 -14.66 16.22
N SER A 144 -15.80 -14.04 16.77
CA SER A 144 -15.64 -12.97 17.76
C SER A 144 -14.89 -13.45 19.02
N ARG A 145 -15.24 -14.64 19.51
CA ARG A 145 -14.49 -15.25 20.64
C ARG A 145 -13.04 -15.50 20.31
N GLU A 146 -12.73 -16.09 19.16
CA GLU A 146 -11.35 -16.33 18.72
C GLU A 146 -10.51 -15.03 18.61
N CYS A 147 -11.15 -13.89 18.31
CA CYS A 147 -10.46 -12.60 18.24
C CYS A 147 -10.21 -11.97 19.62
N VAL A 148 -11.03 -12.28 20.62
CA VAL A 148 -10.87 -11.75 21.99
C VAL A 148 -9.83 -12.56 22.78
N GLU A 149 -9.67 -13.85 22.46
CA GLU A 149 -8.75 -14.77 23.14
C GLU A 149 -7.28 -14.64 22.65
N LYS A 150 -7.02 -13.84 21.61
CA LYS A 150 -5.68 -13.54 21.08
C LYS A 150 -5.17 -12.18 21.54
#